data_4e1114a793bdb2308c479e4e692182ca
#
_entry.id   4e1114a793bdb2308c479e4e692182ca
#
_cell.length_a   1.000
_cell.length_b   1.000
_cell.length_c   1.000
_cell.angle_alpha   90.00
_cell.angle_beta   90.00
_cell.angle_gamma   90.00
#
_symmetry.space_group_name_H-M   'P 1'
#
loop_
_entity.id
_entity.type
_entity.pdbx_description
1 polymer ?
#
loop_
_entity_poly.entity_id
_entity_poly.type
_entity_poly.pdbx_seq_one_letter_code
_entity_poly.pdbx_strand_id
1 'polypeptide(L)'
;MRKITVILFLLVFLSPIESTFGQTPPKFWIRSLEGKRFDSRKEKSPYVVSFFFVNCVPCIKEIPELYKFMNINFPNVHLLFIDPIKEDSKKDIQRFSEKLKVPLSHFYKDSFGSISKKFFKGKMSFPTIVGIKVDEYLFRFKGIDQTQLDEIKSLL
;
A
#
# COMPACT_ATOMS: atom_id res chain seq x y z
N MET A 1 55.52 -24.24 -33.92
CA MET A 1 54.76 -24.31 -32.63
C MET A 1 53.89 -23.08 -32.52
N ARG A 2 52.60 -23.18 -32.79
CA ARG A 2 51.65 -22.06 -32.79
C ARG A 2 51.02 -22.00 -31.38
N LYS A 3 51.26 -20.90 -30.65
CA LYS A 3 50.61 -20.64 -29.35
C LYS A 3 49.19 -20.15 -29.60
N ILE A 4 48.20 -20.92 -29.22
CA ILE A 4 46.80 -20.57 -29.26
C ILE A 4 46.51 -19.81 -27.96
N THR A 5 46.30 -18.50 -28.05
CA THR A 5 45.86 -17.68 -26.94
C THR A 5 44.33 -17.77 -26.83
N VAL A 6 43.86 -18.47 -25.82
CA VAL A 6 42.44 -18.56 -25.51
C VAL A 6 42.05 -17.27 -24.77
N ILE A 7 41.33 -16.39 -25.45
CA ILE A 7 40.71 -15.20 -24.83
C ILE A 7 39.39 -15.64 -24.22
N LEU A 8 39.38 -15.75 -22.88
CA LEU A 8 38.16 -16.04 -22.10
C LEU A 8 37.33 -14.77 -22.03
N PHE A 9 36.27 -14.67 -22.84
CA PHE A 9 35.29 -13.62 -22.80
C PHE A 9 34.42 -13.82 -21.53
N LEU A 10 34.72 -13.05 -20.49
CA LEU A 10 33.88 -12.97 -19.28
C LEU A 10 32.64 -12.13 -19.60
N LEU A 11 31.58 -12.79 -20.05
CA LEU A 11 30.26 -12.17 -20.21
C LEU A 11 29.71 -11.88 -18.80
N VAL A 12 29.96 -10.70 -18.31
CA VAL A 12 29.26 -10.15 -17.14
C VAL A 12 27.82 -9.89 -17.55
N PHE A 13 26.92 -10.80 -17.19
CA PHE A 13 25.49 -10.56 -17.26
C PHE A 13 25.14 -9.43 -16.26
N LEU A 14 25.15 -8.18 -16.74
CA LEU A 14 24.43 -7.10 -16.06
C LEU A 14 22.94 -7.40 -16.20
N SER A 15 22.38 -8.10 -15.21
CA SER A 15 20.94 -8.13 -15.04
C SER A 15 20.49 -6.69 -14.78
N PRO A 16 19.56 -6.12 -15.59
CA PRO A 16 19.01 -4.82 -15.26
C PRO A 16 18.26 -4.98 -13.93
N ILE A 17 18.73 -4.30 -12.91
CA ILE A 17 17.94 -4.06 -11.70
C ILE A 17 16.78 -3.20 -12.18
N GLU A 18 15.64 -3.84 -12.46
CA GLU A 18 14.38 -3.13 -12.68
C GLU A 18 14.02 -2.44 -11.37
N SER A 19 14.51 -1.23 -11.20
CA SER A 19 14.05 -0.33 -10.17
C SER A 19 12.60 0.03 -10.49
N THR A 20 11.67 -0.63 -9.80
CA THR A 20 10.22 -0.42 -9.86
C THR A 20 9.80 1.01 -9.39
N PHE A 21 10.75 1.88 -9.13
CA PHE A 21 10.60 3.23 -8.58
C PHE A 21 10.33 4.33 -9.63
N GLY A 22 10.05 3.97 -10.89
CA GLY A 22 9.79 4.96 -11.94
C GLY A 22 8.35 5.46 -12.07
N GLN A 23 7.43 5.11 -11.17
CA GLN A 23 6.02 5.51 -11.28
C GLN A 23 5.63 6.48 -10.17
N THR A 24 5.18 7.67 -10.58
CA THR A 24 4.59 8.64 -9.66
C THR A 24 3.28 8.11 -9.09
N PRO A 25 3.07 8.17 -7.77
CA PRO A 25 1.81 7.77 -7.14
C PRO A 25 0.64 8.57 -7.70
N PRO A 26 -0.52 7.93 -7.94
CA PRO A 26 -1.68 8.63 -8.46
C PRO A 26 -2.20 9.64 -7.46
N LYS A 27 -2.64 10.80 -7.96
CA LYS A 27 -3.33 11.80 -7.16
C LYS A 27 -4.82 11.46 -7.06
N PHE A 28 -5.37 11.56 -5.85
CA PHE A 28 -6.77 11.28 -5.58
C PHE A 28 -7.28 12.07 -4.37
N TRP A 29 -8.59 12.10 -4.23
CA TRP A 29 -9.25 12.49 -3.00
C TRP A 29 -10.36 11.49 -2.67
N ILE A 30 -10.66 11.31 -1.40
CA ILE A 30 -11.66 10.37 -0.92
C ILE A 30 -12.23 10.84 0.42
N ARG A 31 -13.44 10.40 0.77
CA ARG A 31 -14.03 10.61 2.09
C ARG A 31 -14.11 9.30 2.86
N SER A 32 -13.73 9.35 4.13
CA SER A 32 -13.93 8.22 5.04
C SER A 32 -15.42 7.94 5.24
N LEU A 33 -15.75 6.81 5.80
CA LEU A 33 -17.15 6.47 6.12
C LEU A 33 -17.75 7.38 7.20
N GLU A 34 -16.92 8.10 7.96
CA GLU A 34 -17.34 9.19 8.87
C GLU A 34 -17.34 10.58 8.21
N GLY A 35 -17.09 10.67 6.90
CA GLY A 35 -17.16 11.92 6.13
C GLY A 35 -15.88 12.75 6.12
N LYS A 36 -14.80 12.36 6.83
CA LYS A 36 -13.52 13.06 6.83
C LYS A 36 -12.87 12.97 5.44
N ARG A 37 -12.52 14.12 4.88
CA ARG A 37 -11.87 14.19 3.54
C ARG A 37 -10.37 14.01 3.65
N PHE A 38 -9.81 13.15 2.81
CA PHE A 38 -8.38 13.08 2.49
C PHE A 38 -8.16 13.52 1.04
N ASP A 39 -7.10 14.30 0.78
CA ASP A 39 -6.75 14.79 -0.56
C ASP A 39 -5.24 14.71 -0.75
N SER A 40 -4.77 13.69 -1.46
CA SER A 40 -3.34 13.43 -1.69
C SER A 40 -2.61 14.55 -2.45
N ARG A 41 -3.35 15.44 -3.14
CA ARG A 41 -2.76 16.59 -3.84
C ARG A 41 -2.30 17.69 -2.89
N LYS A 42 -2.88 17.71 -1.67
CA LYS A 42 -2.59 18.70 -0.63
C LYS A 42 -1.71 18.13 0.48
N GLU A 43 -1.57 16.81 0.51
CA GLU A 43 -0.79 16.13 1.54
C GLU A 43 0.71 16.25 1.25
N LYS A 44 1.45 16.81 2.19
CA LYS A 44 2.91 16.98 2.13
C LYS A 44 3.64 16.00 3.04
N SER A 45 2.95 15.51 4.07
CA SER A 45 3.46 14.49 4.97
C SER A 45 3.34 13.10 4.35
N PRO A 46 4.11 12.12 4.80
CA PRO A 46 3.89 10.74 4.41
C PRO A 46 2.46 10.29 4.74
N TYR A 47 1.92 9.38 3.94
CA TYR A 47 0.65 8.69 4.22
C TYR A 47 0.71 7.24 3.74
N VAL A 48 -0.09 6.40 4.37
CA VAL A 48 -0.14 4.96 4.08
C VAL A 48 -1.54 4.61 3.59
N VAL A 49 -1.60 3.86 2.50
CA VAL A 49 -2.84 3.29 1.95
C VAL A 49 -2.74 1.77 2.01
N SER A 50 -3.74 1.14 2.58
CA SER A 50 -3.91 -0.32 2.56
C SER A 50 -5.21 -0.66 1.82
N PHE A 51 -5.09 -1.40 0.73
CA PHE A 51 -6.25 -1.92 -0.01
C PHE A 51 -6.71 -3.23 0.59
N PHE A 52 -8.01 -3.37 0.84
CA PHE A 52 -8.62 -4.52 1.48
C PHE A 52 -10.02 -4.82 0.91
N PHE A 53 -10.66 -5.90 1.38
CA PHE A 53 -12.09 -6.17 1.24
C PHE A 53 -12.59 -6.94 2.48
N VAL A 54 -13.90 -6.92 2.76
CA VAL A 54 -14.44 -7.41 4.04
C VAL A 54 -14.27 -8.92 4.27
N ASN A 55 -14.14 -9.72 3.21
CA ASN A 55 -13.91 -11.18 3.30
C ASN A 55 -12.45 -11.58 3.10
N CYS A 56 -11.52 -10.61 3.13
CA CYS A 56 -10.09 -10.84 2.99
C CYS A 56 -9.51 -11.44 4.28
N VAL A 57 -9.25 -12.74 4.31
CA VAL A 57 -8.76 -13.44 5.51
C VAL A 57 -7.45 -12.83 6.05
N PRO A 58 -6.39 -12.59 5.26
CA PRO A 58 -5.18 -11.95 5.80
C PRO A 58 -5.45 -10.53 6.29
N CYS A 59 -6.36 -9.76 5.66
CA CYS A 59 -6.68 -8.40 6.10
C CYS A 59 -7.27 -8.37 7.51
N ILE A 60 -8.01 -9.41 7.93
CA ILE A 60 -8.58 -9.51 9.28
C ILE A 60 -7.49 -9.48 10.36
N LYS A 61 -6.35 -10.09 10.08
CA LYS A 61 -5.18 -10.08 10.99
C LYS A 61 -4.36 -8.80 10.84
N GLU A 62 -4.06 -8.41 9.62
CA GLU A 62 -3.04 -7.39 9.33
C GLU A 62 -3.55 -5.96 9.54
N ILE A 63 -4.84 -5.67 9.31
CA ILE A 63 -5.40 -4.33 9.51
C ILE A 63 -5.29 -3.84 10.97
N PRO A 64 -5.70 -4.63 12.00
CA PRO A 64 -5.53 -4.19 13.38
C PRO A 64 -4.06 -4.05 13.79
N GLU A 65 -3.18 -4.92 13.27
CA GLU A 65 -1.75 -4.88 13.53
C GLU A 65 -1.12 -3.62 12.95
N LEU A 66 -1.38 -3.33 11.67
CA LEU A 66 -0.92 -2.12 11.01
C LEU A 66 -1.48 -0.85 11.69
N TYR A 67 -2.78 -0.84 12.02
CA TYR A 67 -3.38 0.29 12.73
C TYR A 67 -2.70 0.56 14.07
N LYS A 68 -2.52 -0.48 14.89
CA LYS A 68 -1.84 -0.37 16.20
C LYS A 68 -0.41 0.14 16.05
N PHE A 69 0.34 -0.42 15.11
CA PHE A 69 1.71 -0.03 14.81
C PHE A 69 1.81 1.44 14.40
N MET A 70 0.97 1.87 13.45
CA MET A 70 0.95 3.25 12.95
C MET A 70 0.52 4.24 14.03
N ASN A 71 -0.50 3.91 14.82
CA ASN A 71 -0.99 4.78 15.88
C ASN A 71 0.03 4.99 17.01
N ILE A 72 0.86 3.99 17.30
CA ILE A 72 1.93 4.09 18.32
C ILE A 72 3.15 4.85 17.80
N ASN A 73 3.62 4.52 16.59
CA ASN A 73 4.89 5.03 16.09
C ASN A 73 4.75 6.30 15.24
N PHE A 74 3.59 6.48 14.58
CA PHE A 74 3.36 7.53 13.59
C PHE A 74 1.94 8.15 13.70
N PRO A 75 1.55 8.70 14.87
CA PRO A 75 0.17 9.14 15.12
C PRO A 75 -0.30 10.28 14.20
N ASN A 76 0.62 11.01 13.58
CA ASN A 76 0.34 12.12 12.67
C ASN A 76 0.34 11.71 11.19
N VAL A 77 0.65 10.45 10.87
CA VAL A 77 0.64 9.92 9.50
C VAL A 77 -0.76 9.43 9.16
N HIS A 78 -1.32 9.89 8.05
CA HIS A 78 -2.62 9.40 7.57
C HIS A 78 -2.54 7.93 7.17
N LEU A 79 -3.38 7.10 7.79
CA LEU A 79 -3.57 5.69 7.43
C LEU A 79 -4.97 5.51 6.83
N LEU A 80 -5.04 5.04 5.60
CA LEU A 80 -6.26 4.85 4.83
C LEU A 80 -6.46 3.37 4.49
N PHE A 81 -7.55 2.76 4.96
CA PHE A 81 -8.01 1.45 4.52
C PHE A 81 -9.06 1.64 3.43
N ILE A 82 -8.73 1.29 2.19
CA ILE A 82 -9.59 1.53 1.02
C ILE A 82 -10.15 0.22 0.49
N ASP A 83 -11.46 0.12 0.44
CA ASP A 83 -12.18 -1.01 -0.14
C ASP A 83 -12.68 -0.65 -1.55
N PRO A 84 -12.15 -1.32 -2.61
CA PRO A 84 -12.58 -1.12 -3.99
C PRO A 84 -13.65 -2.12 -4.46
N ILE A 85 -14.03 -3.10 -3.64
CA ILE A 85 -14.92 -4.19 -4.06
C ILE A 85 -16.36 -3.68 -4.13
N LYS A 86 -16.95 -3.77 -5.31
CA LYS A 86 -18.29 -3.20 -5.57
C LYS A 86 -19.38 -3.80 -4.69
N GLU A 87 -19.27 -5.09 -4.42
CA GLU A 87 -20.22 -5.89 -3.66
C GLU A 87 -20.22 -5.56 -2.16
N ASP A 88 -19.11 -5.05 -1.63
CA ASP A 88 -18.99 -4.67 -0.24
C ASP A 88 -19.69 -3.33 0.01
N SER A 89 -20.76 -3.35 0.79
CA SER A 89 -21.50 -2.13 1.15
C SER A 89 -20.77 -1.33 2.24
N LYS A 90 -21.13 -0.05 2.40
CA LYS A 90 -20.65 0.77 3.52
C LYS A 90 -20.98 0.15 4.87
N LYS A 91 -22.15 -0.52 4.98
CA LYS A 91 -22.58 -1.21 6.20
C LYS A 91 -21.72 -2.43 6.50
N ASP A 92 -21.29 -3.15 5.48
CA ASP A 92 -20.38 -4.30 5.65
C ASP A 92 -19.01 -3.85 6.13
N ILE A 93 -18.47 -2.76 5.57
CA ILE A 93 -17.21 -2.15 6.01
C ILE A 93 -17.35 -1.62 7.45
N GLN A 94 -18.48 -1.03 7.83
CA GLN A 94 -18.71 -0.59 9.20
C GLN A 94 -18.67 -1.78 10.17
N ARG A 95 -19.40 -2.86 9.89
CA ARG A 95 -19.35 -4.09 10.70
C ARG A 95 -17.95 -4.67 10.79
N PHE A 96 -17.20 -4.61 9.67
CA PHE A 96 -15.82 -5.06 9.61
C PHE A 96 -14.92 -4.22 10.52
N SER A 97 -15.02 -2.88 10.49
CA SER A 97 -14.26 -1.99 11.37
C SER A 97 -14.56 -2.23 12.86
N GLU A 98 -15.85 -2.43 13.21
CA GLU A 98 -16.28 -2.76 14.56
C GLU A 98 -15.70 -4.09 15.04
N LYS A 99 -15.74 -5.13 14.19
CA LYS A 99 -15.14 -6.45 14.47
C LYS A 99 -13.64 -6.34 14.72
N LEU A 100 -12.92 -5.52 13.95
CA LEU A 100 -11.47 -5.33 14.06
C LEU A 100 -11.09 -4.34 15.17
N LYS A 101 -12.04 -3.62 15.76
CA LYS A 101 -11.80 -2.54 16.73
C LYS A 101 -10.88 -1.45 16.19
N VAL A 102 -11.03 -1.14 14.91
CA VAL A 102 -10.31 -0.05 14.23
C VAL A 102 -11.31 1.05 13.91
N PRO A 103 -11.04 2.33 14.23
CA PRO A 103 -11.99 3.42 14.03
C PRO A 103 -12.44 3.57 12.57
N LEU A 104 -13.73 3.78 12.38
CA LEU A 104 -14.36 3.89 11.06
C LEU A 104 -13.82 5.08 10.24
N SER A 105 -13.25 6.09 10.91
CA SER A 105 -12.57 7.22 10.28
C SER A 105 -11.38 6.85 9.38
N HIS A 106 -10.81 5.66 9.57
CA HIS A 106 -9.73 5.12 8.73
C HIS A 106 -10.23 4.33 7.52
N PHE A 107 -11.53 4.05 7.42
CA PHE A 107 -12.11 3.24 6.34
C PHE A 107 -12.76 4.09 5.26
N TYR A 108 -12.48 3.72 4.03
CA TYR A 108 -12.88 4.44 2.81
C TYR A 108 -13.47 3.47 1.80
N LYS A 109 -14.50 3.91 1.08
CA LYS A 109 -15.11 3.13 0.00
C LYS A 109 -14.80 3.73 -1.36
N ASP A 110 -14.07 2.99 -2.20
CA ASP A 110 -13.84 3.32 -3.62
C ASP A 110 -14.87 2.59 -4.50
N SER A 111 -16.13 3.03 -4.44
CA SER A 111 -17.29 2.33 -5.01
C SER A 111 -17.18 2.00 -6.51
N PHE A 112 -16.37 2.73 -7.25
CA PHE A 112 -16.18 2.54 -8.70
C PHE A 112 -14.77 2.01 -9.05
N GLY A 113 -13.94 1.76 -8.06
CA GLY A 113 -12.55 1.37 -8.27
C GLY A 113 -11.72 2.45 -8.97
N SER A 114 -12.18 3.70 -8.96
CA SER A 114 -11.51 4.79 -9.70
C SER A 114 -10.15 5.17 -9.10
N ILE A 115 -9.97 4.96 -7.81
CA ILE A 115 -8.71 5.17 -7.11
C ILE A 115 -7.84 3.94 -7.23
N SER A 116 -8.35 2.78 -6.83
CA SER A 116 -7.59 1.52 -6.82
C SER A 116 -7.05 1.14 -8.19
N LYS A 117 -7.83 1.30 -9.27
CA LYS A 117 -7.36 1.05 -10.64
C LYS A 117 -6.12 1.86 -11.04
N LYS A 118 -5.90 3.02 -10.43
CA LYS A 118 -4.69 3.83 -10.68
C LYS A 118 -3.46 3.25 -9.97
N PHE A 119 -3.65 2.52 -8.88
CA PHE A 119 -2.58 1.86 -8.14
C PHE A 119 -2.20 0.50 -8.72
N PHE A 120 -3.13 -0.15 -9.42
CA PHE A 120 -2.94 -1.49 -9.96
C PHE A 120 -3.04 -1.47 -11.49
N LYS A 121 -1.98 -1.90 -12.17
CA LYS A 121 -1.94 -2.06 -13.63
C LYS A 121 -2.51 -3.40 -14.11
N GLY A 122 -3.41 -4.00 -13.36
CA GLY A 122 -3.97 -5.31 -13.66
C GLY A 122 -4.71 -5.89 -12.47
N LYS A 123 -4.50 -7.17 -12.19
CA LYS A 123 -5.16 -7.85 -11.07
C LYS A 123 -4.75 -7.23 -9.72
N MET A 124 -5.73 -6.83 -8.94
CA MET A 124 -5.54 -6.37 -7.57
C MET A 124 -5.20 -7.55 -6.66
N SER A 125 -4.29 -7.33 -5.73
CA SER A 125 -3.99 -8.26 -4.63
C SER A 125 -4.32 -7.62 -3.28
N PHE A 126 -4.78 -8.43 -2.33
CA PHE A 126 -5.20 -7.97 -1.00
C PHE A 126 -4.56 -8.80 0.12
N PRO A 127 -4.09 -8.16 1.18
CA PRO A 127 -3.88 -6.73 1.26
C PRO A 127 -2.72 -6.26 0.39
N THR A 128 -2.79 -5.02 -0.09
CA THR A 128 -1.64 -4.32 -0.66
C THR A 128 -1.48 -3.01 0.10
N ILE A 129 -0.32 -2.81 0.69
CA ILE A 129 0.01 -1.65 1.50
C ILE A 129 1.06 -0.80 0.77
N VAL A 130 0.81 0.49 0.65
CA VAL A 130 1.73 1.44 0.01
C VAL A 130 1.96 2.64 0.92
N GLY A 131 3.23 3.00 1.10
CA GLY A 131 3.64 4.26 1.72
C GLY A 131 3.98 5.27 0.65
N ILE A 132 3.52 6.50 0.82
CA ILE A 132 3.68 7.57 -0.18
C ILE A 132 4.07 8.85 0.53
N LYS A 133 5.03 9.59 -0.04
CA LYS A 133 5.39 10.95 0.37
C LYS A 133 5.46 11.84 -0.86
N VAL A 134 4.59 12.83 -0.93
CA VAL A 134 4.45 13.75 -2.08
C VAL A 134 4.22 12.98 -3.39
N ASP A 135 5.25 12.82 -4.22
CA ASP A 135 5.19 12.20 -5.55
C ASP A 135 5.99 10.90 -5.63
N GLU A 136 6.36 10.31 -4.47
CA GLU A 136 7.20 9.13 -4.40
C GLU A 136 6.54 8.01 -3.61
N TYR A 137 6.70 6.76 -4.10
CA TYR A 137 6.44 5.59 -3.30
C TYR A 137 7.60 5.35 -2.35
N LEU A 138 7.33 5.29 -1.04
CA LEU A 138 8.31 4.90 -0.03
C LEU A 138 8.45 3.38 0.04
N PHE A 139 7.31 2.67 -0.04
CA PHE A 139 7.25 1.22 -0.04
C PHE A 139 5.96 0.70 -0.70
N ARG A 140 5.98 -0.59 -1.06
CA ARG A 140 4.81 -1.33 -1.54
C ARG A 140 4.92 -2.80 -1.14
N PHE A 141 4.01 -3.28 -0.30
CA PHE A 141 3.99 -4.63 0.22
C PHE A 141 2.69 -5.37 -0.14
N LYS A 142 2.79 -6.69 -0.29
CA LYS A 142 1.64 -7.61 -0.41
C LYS A 142 1.47 -8.33 0.92
N GLY A 143 0.85 -7.64 1.91
CA GLY A 143 0.81 -8.10 3.28
C GLY A 143 1.91 -7.48 4.14
N ILE A 144 1.80 -7.68 5.45
CA ILE A 144 2.78 -7.24 6.43
C ILE A 144 3.11 -8.37 7.41
N ASP A 145 4.38 -8.44 7.76
CA ASP A 145 4.90 -9.14 8.93
C ASP A 145 5.86 -8.21 9.68
N GLN A 146 6.58 -8.73 10.64
CA GLN A 146 7.51 -7.92 11.44
C GLN A 146 8.59 -7.25 10.57
N THR A 147 9.07 -7.91 9.52
CA THR A 147 10.08 -7.36 8.61
C THR A 147 9.58 -6.11 7.89
N GLN A 148 8.35 -6.15 7.34
CA GLN A 148 7.74 -4.99 6.69
C GLN A 148 7.43 -3.87 7.70
N LEU A 149 7.02 -4.19 8.93
CA LEU A 149 6.82 -3.18 9.99
C LEU A 149 8.13 -2.47 10.35
N ASP A 150 9.24 -3.20 10.45
CA ASP A 150 10.56 -2.62 10.71
C ASP A 150 11.03 -1.74 9.54
N GLU A 151 10.75 -2.17 8.30
CA GLU A 151 11.02 -1.38 7.10
C GLU A 151 10.18 -0.09 7.07
N ILE A 152 8.87 -0.15 7.36
CA ILE A 152 8.00 1.03 7.50
C ILE A 152 8.58 2.01 8.52
N LYS A 153 9.07 1.49 9.66
CA LYS A 153 9.65 2.32 10.72
C LYS A 153 10.90 3.07 10.28
N SER A 154 11.65 2.53 9.33
CA SER A 154 12.86 3.17 8.81
C SER A 154 12.58 4.20 7.70
N LEU A 155 11.41 4.11 7.05
CA LEU A 155 11.05 4.92 5.87
C LEU A 155 10.10 6.10 6.18
N LEU A 156 9.35 6.05 7.29
CA LEU A 156 8.45 7.11 7.75
C LEU A 156 9.08 7.99 8.81
#